data_663a0fe291db6d43051292fff30e0f86
#
_entry.id   663a0fe291db6d43051292fff30e0f86
#
_cell.length_a   1.000
_cell.length_b   1.000
_cell.length_c   1.000
_cell.angle_alpha   90.00
_cell.angle_beta   90.00
_cell.angle_gamma   90.00
#
_symmetry.space_group_name_H-M   'P 1'
#
loop_
_entity.id
_entity.type
_entity.pdbx_description
1 polymer ?
#
loop_
_entity_poly.entity_id
_entity_poly.type
_entity_poly.pdbx_seq_one_letter_code
_entity_poly.pdbx_strand_id
1 'polypeptide(L)'
;MCNVEIPKKDSLNSGEQYEKLTLEAGKTTIIIGANGSGKTRLAVFLEEQLKEKAHRIAAHRALSLNPNVDKISETKARQYLTYGDSGDSVSISNRKYYRWKNNAPTSLLNDFDRLLQYLFAQQNNLAVENNQKLNRREKITNSKTKLDILQEVWERLLPLKKLHITADDIRVSSTSIESADYSASEMSDGERAVFYILGQVLSANEGSILIFDEPELHIHKSIISNLWDEIEKLRPDCSFLMITHDIEFAATRVAKKYVIRNYYSDPAWDISEIPDSELDEQTITLILGSRKPILFVEGDKTSLDMETYRLCYPEWTVIPKGSCKDVIQAVSSLRKLNEDMPILNIKCAGIIDRDTRDSSQIQELEGQGIKVLRYSEIENIFSLSSITKKVLEIYGFTGDKLINKKEQFKVELLNHIKNELSDNKLEKFVVKRIHRRIDTYLKNIDLSNAQNSYEMKHKLISEVSALADSKINEWISEMKNKIQKCIDNQDIDELLCIYENKGLLAKTASILLCTSKSNFKDWLMLQMRVPNSSLLQSIKAVLPELS
;
A
#
# COMPACT_ATOMS: atom_id res chain seq x y z
N MET A 1 20.41 -8.12 22.51
CA MET A 1 19.99 -6.75 22.14
C MET A 1 21.21 -6.02 21.57
N CYS A 2 21.10 -5.46 20.37
CA CYS A 2 22.15 -4.68 19.72
C CYS A 2 21.56 -3.32 19.31
N ASN A 3 22.25 -2.23 19.68
CA ASN A 3 21.86 -0.89 19.29
C ASN A 3 22.80 -0.39 18.19
N VAL A 4 22.23 0.18 17.14
CA VAL A 4 22.95 0.82 16.04
C VAL A 4 22.46 2.24 15.89
N GLU A 5 23.37 3.18 15.72
CA GLU A 5 23.04 4.59 15.49
C GLU A 5 23.17 4.90 14.01
N ILE A 6 22.07 5.37 13.41
CA ILE A 6 22.02 5.76 12.00
C ILE A 6 22.12 7.28 11.95
N PRO A 7 23.11 7.85 11.24
CA PRO A 7 23.20 9.29 11.05
C PRO A 7 21.92 9.83 10.40
N LYS A 8 21.28 10.76 11.10
CA LYS A 8 20.03 11.38 10.70
C LYS A 8 20.27 12.80 10.22
N LYS A 9 19.69 13.15 9.09
CA LYS A 9 19.66 14.52 8.59
C LYS A 9 18.24 14.88 8.27
N ASP A 10 17.77 15.96 8.90
CA ASP A 10 16.47 16.54 8.62
C ASP A 10 16.67 17.79 7.74
N SER A 11 15.76 18.05 6.82
CA SER A 11 15.77 19.25 5.98
C SER A 11 15.66 20.55 6.77
N LEU A 12 15.27 20.47 8.05
CA LEU A 12 15.00 21.62 8.92
C LEU A 12 16.06 21.88 10.00
N ASN A 13 16.93 20.91 10.33
CA ASN A 13 17.90 21.01 11.41
C ASN A 13 19.33 20.77 10.95
N SER A 14 20.26 21.64 11.36
CA SER A 14 21.68 21.63 10.97
C SER A 14 22.61 20.91 11.96
N GLY A 15 22.09 20.24 12.98
CA GLY A 15 22.89 19.49 13.97
C GLY A 15 23.08 18.01 13.61
N GLU A 16 24.19 17.39 14.04
CA GLU A 16 24.34 15.93 13.97
C GLU A 16 23.30 15.26 14.85
N GLN A 17 22.42 14.50 14.23
CA GLN A 17 21.39 13.71 14.90
C GLN A 17 21.55 12.24 14.53
N TYR A 18 21.11 11.36 15.39
CA TYR A 18 21.13 9.92 15.17
C TYR A 18 19.76 9.32 15.45
N GLU A 19 19.33 8.41 14.59
CA GLU A 19 18.20 7.52 14.88
C GLU A 19 18.73 6.23 15.48
N LYS A 20 18.19 5.84 16.64
CA LYS A 20 18.62 4.67 17.37
C LYS A 20 17.80 3.45 16.98
N LEU A 21 18.42 2.53 16.26
CA LEU A 21 17.82 1.25 15.89
C LEU A 21 18.18 0.18 16.92
N THR A 22 17.17 -0.41 17.55
CA THR A 22 17.34 -1.50 18.53
C THR A 22 16.96 -2.83 17.86
N LEU A 23 17.95 -3.74 17.76
CA LEU A 23 17.79 -5.07 17.18
C LEU A 23 17.81 -6.12 18.29
N GLU A 24 16.75 -6.91 18.39
CA GLU A 24 16.58 -7.93 19.43
C GLU A 24 16.50 -9.32 18.81
N ALA A 25 17.09 -10.33 19.46
CA ALA A 25 17.00 -11.71 19.02
C ALA A 25 15.53 -12.18 18.98
N GLY A 26 15.17 -12.93 17.95
CA GLY A 26 13.83 -13.42 17.69
C GLY A 26 12.82 -12.36 17.23
N LYS A 27 13.26 -11.10 17.02
CA LYS A 27 12.37 -10.01 16.60
C LYS A 27 12.77 -9.46 15.25
N THR A 28 11.74 -9.03 14.51
CA THR A 28 11.86 -8.37 13.22
C THR A 28 11.76 -6.86 13.36
N THR A 29 12.63 -6.15 12.65
CA THR A 29 12.55 -4.71 12.41
C THR A 29 12.42 -4.47 10.91
N ILE A 30 11.52 -3.59 10.49
CA ILE A 30 11.27 -3.31 9.08
C ILE A 30 11.60 -1.86 8.78
N ILE A 31 12.35 -1.63 7.71
CA ILE A 31 12.65 -0.29 7.20
C ILE A 31 12.03 -0.17 5.81
N ILE A 32 11.16 0.82 5.65
CA ILE A 32 10.37 1.03 4.45
C ILE A 32 10.85 2.30 3.76
N GLY A 33 10.95 2.27 2.43
CA GLY A 33 11.31 3.47 1.69
C GLY A 33 11.04 3.34 0.19
N ALA A 34 10.73 4.45 -0.46
CA ALA A 34 10.53 4.51 -1.91
C ALA A 34 11.84 4.18 -2.68
N ASN A 35 11.71 3.85 -3.96
CA ASN A 35 12.89 3.67 -4.81
C ASN A 35 13.72 4.96 -4.85
N GLY A 36 15.05 4.81 -4.68
CA GLY A 36 15.98 5.94 -4.61
C GLY A 36 16.07 6.63 -3.23
N SER A 37 15.38 6.15 -2.18
CA SER A 37 15.50 6.71 -0.82
C SER A 37 16.78 6.31 -0.09
N GLY A 38 17.64 5.46 -0.67
CA GLY A 38 18.91 5.04 -0.08
C GLY A 38 18.83 3.76 0.76
N LYS A 39 17.81 2.92 0.58
CA LYS A 39 17.61 1.65 1.30
C LYS A 39 18.83 0.73 1.26
N THR A 40 19.29 0.39 0.05
CA THR A 40 20.47 -0.48 -0.12
C THR A 40 21.73 0.15 0.46
N ARG A 41 21.89 1.49 0.39
CA ARG A 41 23.01 2.18 1.05
C ARG A 41 22.94 2.06 2.55
N LEU A 42 21.73 2.10 3.13
CA LEU A 42 21.56 1.86 4.57
C LEU A 42 21.90 0.40 4.93
N ALA A 43 21.46 -0.57 4.12
CA ALA A 43 21.82 -1.98 4.33
C ALA A 43 23.36 -2.18 4.37
N VAL A 44 24.07 -1.53 3.45
CA VAL A 44 25.55 -1.54 3.41
C VAL A 44 26.15 -0.88 4.65
N PHE A 45 25.67 0.30 5.00
CA PHE A 45 26.13 1.03 6.19
C PHE A 45 25.97 0.19 7.46
N LEU A 46 24.82 -0.44 7.64
CA LEU A 46 24.54 -1.30 8.79
C LEU A 46 25.41 -2.57 8.78
N GLU A 47 25.65 -3.17 7.62
CA GLU A 47 26.57 -4.31 7.48
C GLU A 47 28.00 -3.93 7.86
N GLU A 48 28.48 -2.74 7.48
CA GLU A 48 29.80 -2.23 7.82
C GLU A 48 29.92 -1.91 9.32
N GLN A 49 28.91 -1.34 9.94
CA GLN A 49 28.86 -1.04 11.37
C GLN A 49 28.83 -2.31 12.25
N LEU A 50 28.00 -3.28 11.85
CA LEU A 50 27.78 -4.51 12.60
C LEU A 50 28.87 -5.56 12.39
N LYS A 51 29.70 -5.41 11.37
CA LYS A 51 30.86 -6.26 11.05
C LYS A 51 30.49 -7.75 11.00
N GLU A 52 31.10 -8.56 11.87
CA GLU A 52 30.92 -10.03 11.91
C GLU A 52 29.53 -10.46 12.38
N LYS A 53 28.82 -9.57 13.09
CA LYS A 53 27.46 -9.86 13.55
C LYS A 53 26.44 -9.78 12.41
N ALA A 54 26.75 -9.08 11.31
CA ALA A 54 25.84 -8.90 10.20
C ALA A 54 26.03 -9.98 9.12
N HIS A 55 24.92 -10.56 8.69
CA HIS A 55 24.84 -11.39 7.50
C HIS A 55 23.81 -10.76 6.55
N ARG A 56 24.32 -10.11 5.46
CA ARG A 56 23.44 -9.41 4.50
C ARG A 56 23.13 -10.27 3.29
N ILE A 57 21.84 -10.36 2.99
CA ILE A 57 21.26 -10.98 1.79
C ILE A 57 20.84 -9.83 0.88
N ALA A 58 21.58 -9.61 -0.23
CA ALA A 58 21.41 -8.45 -1.09
C ALA A 58 20.16 -8.57 -1.98
N ALA A 59 19.59 -7.42 -2.35
CA ALA A 59 18.55 -7.32 -3.37
C ALA A 59 19.03 -7.86 -4.73
N HIS A 60 20.23 -7.40 -5.16
CA HIS A 60 20.88 -7.86 -6.38
C HIS A 60 21.63 -9.17 -6.13
N ARG A 61 20.95 -10.30 -6.32
CA ARG A 61 21.50 -11.64 -6.16
C ARG A 61 21.21 -12.49 -7.39
N ALA A 62 22.21 -13.30 -7.80
CA ALA A 62 22.03 -14.29 -8.84
C ALA A 62 21.33 -15.52 -8.26
N LEU A 63 20.22 -15.90 -8.85
CA LEU A 63 19.48 -17.12 -8.49
C LEU A 63 19.87 -18.27 -9.44
N SER A 64 21.17 -18.42 -9.73
CA SER A 64 21.69 -19.50 -10.56
C SER A 64 22.00 -20.71 -9.70
N LEU A 65 21.07 -21.64 -9.59
CA LEU A 65 21.27 -22.89 -8.87
C LEU A 65 21.84 -23.95 -9.81
N ASN A 66 23.04 -24.40 -9.52
CA ASN A 66 23.65 -25.58 -10.16
C ASN A 66 24.02 -26.57 -9.05
N PRO A 67 23.38 -27.75 -8.93
CA PRO A 67 23.71 -28.71 -7.88
C PRO A 67 25.11 -29.31 -8.04
N ASN A 68 25.68 -29.32 -9.26
CA ASN A 68 27.02 -29.78 -9.55
C ASN A 68 28.08 -28.77 -9.09
N VAL A 69 28.44 -28.80 -7.84
CA VAL A 69 29.46 -27.90 -7.24
C VAL A 69 30.70 -28.68 -6.80
N ASP A 70 31.87 -28.06 -6.93
CA ASP A 70 33.12 -28.66 -6.48
C ASP A 70 33.11 -28.87 -4.96
N LYS A 71 33.64 -30.02 -4.50
CA LYS A 71 33.79 -30.31 -3.08
C LYS A 71 34.91 -29.48 -2.46
N ILE A 72 34.57 -28.71 -1.43
CA ILE A 72 35.53 -27.97 -0.60
C ILE A 72 35.26 -28.23 0.87
N SER A 73 36.20 -27.89 1.75
CA SER A 73 35.99 -28.05 3.18
C SER A 73 34.90 -27.09 3.67
N GLU A 74 34.15 -27.49 4.69
CA GLU A 74 33.12 -26.67 5.32
C GLU A 74 33.66 -25.31 5.77
N THR A 75 34.89 -25.28 6.34
CA THR A 75 35.54 -24.05 6.80
C THR A 75 35.76 -23.08 5.62
N LYS A 76 36.30 -23.58 4.50
CA LYS A 76 36.51 -22.76 3.30
C LYS A 76 35.19 -22.25 2.72
N ALA A 77 34.18 -23.12 2.63
CA ALA A 77 32.86 -22.72 2.13
C ALA A 77 32.23 -21.63 3.00
N ARG A 78 32.34 -21.75 4.33
CA ARG A 78 31.87 -20.74 5.28
C ARG A 78 32.60 -19.41 5.12
N GLN A 79 33.94 -19.45 4.94
CA GLN A 79 34.73 -18.24 4.69
C GLN A 79 34.29 -17.54 3.41
N TYR A 80 34.04 -18.28 2.32
CA TYR A 80 33.50 -17.71 1.09
C TYR A 80 32.15 -17.01 1.32
N LEU A 81 31.20 -17.64 2.01
CA LEU A 81 29.90 -17.05 2.30
C LEU A 81 30.01 -15.77 3.15
N THR A 82 30.97 -15.74 4.10
CA THR A 82 31.11 -14.61 5.03
C THR A 82 31.93 -13.47 4.43
N TYR A 83 33.04 -13.79 3.76
CA TYR A 83 34.03 -12.80 3.32
C TYR A 83 34.18 -12.67 1.81
N GLY A 84 33.67 -13.64 1.04
CA GLY A 84 33.80 -13.69 -0.43
C GLY A 84 35.09 -14.38 -0.92
N ASP A 85 35.96 -14.83 0.02
CA ASP A 85 37.19 -15.57 -0.26
C ASP A 85 37.50 -16.52 0.90
N SER A 86 38.43 -17.47 0.69
CA SER A 86 38.83 -18.51 1.64
C SER A 86 40.33 -18.62 1.88
N GLY A 87 41.09 -17.57 1.63
CA GLY A 87 42.54 -17.51 1.91
C GLY A 87 42.84 -17.44 3.41
N ASP A 88 44.04 -17.86 3.80
CA ASP A 88 44.46 -17.89 5.23
C ASP A 88 44.50 -16.49 5.88
N SER A 89 44.58 -15.42 5.11
CA SER A 89 44.64 -14.03 5.57
C SER A 89 43.31 -13.29 5.46
N VAL A 90 42.21 -13.99 5.12
CA VAL A 90 40.90 -13.34 4.90
C VAL A 90 40.30 -12.92 6.25
N SER A 91 39.87 -11.68 6.31
CA SER A 91 39.24 -11.06 7.47
C SER A 91 38.03 -10.21 7.09
N ILE A 92 37.29 -9.76 8.07
CA ILE A 92 36.13 -8.90 7.89
C ILE A 92 36.44 -7.61 7.11
N SER A 93 37.65 -7.06 7.26
CA SER A 93 38.10 -5.86 6.53
C SER A 93 38.18 -6.07 5.02
N ASN A 94 38.36 -7.31 4.58
CA ASN A 94 38.46 -7.67 3.17
C ASN A 94 37.11 -7.95 2.51
N ARG A 95 36.04 -8.09 3.30
CA ARG A 95 34.67 -8.42 2.81
C ARG A 95 34.20 -7.46 1.73
N LYS A 96 34.46 -6.16 1.89
CA LYS A 96 34.11 -5.15 0.90
C LYS A 96 34.74 -5.41 -0.47
N TYR A 97 36.00 -5.87 -0.48
CA TYR A 97 36.73 -6.17 -1.71
C TYR A 97 36.31 -7.49 -2.34
N TYR A 98 36.31 -8.56 -1.57
CA TYR A 98 36.09 -9.92 -2.12
C TYR A 98 34.60 -10.22 -2.34
N ARG A 99 33.74 -9.98 -1.34
CA ARG A 99 32.31 -10.28 -1.44
C ARG A 99 31.56 -9.27 -2.30
N TRP A 100 31.92 -7.98 -2.19
CA TRP A 100 31.20 -6.88 -2.78
C TRP A 100 31.92 -6.15 -3.91
N LYS A 101 33.09 -6.62 -4.32
CA LYS A 101 33.90 -6.05 -5.43
C LYS A 101 34.04 -4.50 -5.35
N ASN A 102 34.21 -3.98 -4.14
CA ASN A 102 34.25 -2.55 -3.82
C ASN A 102 32.99 -1.75 -4.19
N ASN A 103 31.90 -2.40 -4.55
CA ASN A 103 30.66 -1.76 -4.95
C ASN A 103 29.43 -2.37 -4.27
N ALA A 104 29.47 -2.46 -2.95
CA ALA A 104 28.48 -3.15 -2.13
C ALA A 104 27.01 -2.76 -2.41
N PRO A 105 26.65 -1.50 -2.79
CA PRO A 105 25.26 -1.16 -3.08
C PRO A 105 24.71 -1.74 -4.37
N THR A 106 25.54 -1.98 -5.39
CA THR A 106 25.11 -2.38 -6.74
C THR A 106 25.74 -3.67 -7.25
N SER A 107 26.61 -4.29 -6.45
CA SER A 107 27.26 -5.55 -6.82
C SER A 107 26.23 -6.67 -6.90
N LEU A 108 26.22 -7.38 -8.03
CA LEU A 108 25.48 -8.64 -8.15
C LEU A 108 26.18 -9.70 -7.31
N LEU A 109 25.52 -10.14 -6.24
CA LEU A 109 26.00 -11.23 -5.40
C LEU A 109 25.74 -12.56 -6.11
N ASN A 110 26.79 -13.30 -6.41
CA ASN A 110 26.73 -14.63 -7.02
C ASN A 110 27.43 -15.64 -6.10
N ASP A 111 26.76 -16.06 -5.05
CA ASP A 111 27.28 -16.94 -4.02
C ASP A 111 26.44 -18.23 -3.82
N PHE A 112 25.53 -18.52 -4.77
CA PHE A 112 24.66 -19.71 -4.71
C PHE A 112 25.48 -21.00 -4.69
N ASP A 113 26.50 -21.11 -5.56
CA ASP A 113 27.40 -22.26 -5.57
C ASP A 113 28.15 -22.41 -4.23
N ARG A 114 28.55 -21.31 -3.63
CA ARG A 114 29.21 -21.30 -2.31
C ARG A 114 28.28 -21.75 -1.20
N LEU A 115 27.02 -21.37 -1.29
CA LEU A 115 25.97 -21.83 -0.37
C LEU A 115 25.79 -23.34 -0.48
N LEU A 116 25.69 -23.89 -1.70
CA LEU A 116 25.57 -25.34 -1.91
C LEU A 116 26.80 -26.08 -1.42
N GLN A 117 28.01 -25.59 -1.72
CA GLN A 117 29.25 -26.16 -1.23
C GLN A 117 29.27 -26.26 0.31
N TYR A 118 28.79 -25.21 0.99
CA TYR A 118 28.70 -25.21 2.44
C TYR A 118 27.69 -26.24 2.96
N LEU A 119 26.47 -26.25 2.39
CA LEU A 119 25.40 -27.15 2.81
C LEU A 119 25.78 -28.63 2.59
N PHE A 120 26.35 -28.97 1.44
CA PHE A 120 26.82 -30.33 1.15
C PHE A 120 28.01 -30.73 2.04
N ALA A 121 28.97 -29.83 2.28
CA ALA A 121 30.09 -30.12 3.16
C ALA A 121 29.63 -30.41 4.59
N GLN A 122 28.69 -29.65 5.10
CA GLN A 122 28.10 -29.86 6.43
C GLN A 122 27.33 -31.19 6.53
N GLN A 123 26.54 -31.52 5.51
CA GLN A 123 25.83 -32.80 5.43
C GLN A 123 26.80 -33.99 5.40
N ASN A 124 27.84 -33.91 4.57
CA ASN A 124 28.83 -34.97 4.44
C ASN A 124 29.65 -35.16 5.73
N ASN A 125 30.05 -34.05 6.38
CA ASN A 125 30.78 -34.13 7.66
C ASN A 125 29.95 -34.82 8.72
N LEU A 126 28.67 -34.47 8.87
CA LEU A 126 27.78 -35.11 9.84
C LEU A 126 27.55 -36.60 9.52
N ALA A 127 27.43 -36.96 8.24
CA ALA A 127 27.27 -38.36 7.81
C ALA A 127 28.52 -39.18 8.16
N VAL A 128 29.73 -38.64 7.93
CA VAL A 128 31.02 -39.29 8.27
C VAL A 128 31.14 -39.44 9.78
N GLU A 129 30.82 -38.41 10.57
CA GLU A 129 30.84 -38.44 12.02
C GLU A 129 29.89 -39.51 12.58
N ASN A 130 28.66 -39.55 12.07
CA ASN A 130 27.67 -40.53 12.48
C ASN A 130 28.12 -41.96 12.13
N ASN A 131 28.74 -42.18 10.98
CA ASN A 131 29.31 -43.49 10.59
C ASN A 131 30.46 -43.89 11.50
N GLN A 132 31.34 -42.97 11.89
CA GLN A 132 32.43 -43.23 12.85
C GLN A 132 31.89 -43.60 14.23
N LYS A 133 30.84 -42.91 14.72
CA LYS A 133 30.16 -43.22 15.98
C LYS A 133 29.53 -44.62 15.95
N LEU A 134 28.85 -44.97 14.81
CA LEU A 134 28.32 -46.29 14.59
C LEU A 134 29.40 -47.39 14.72
N ASN A 135 30.53 -47.20 14.05
CA ASN A 135 31.64 -48.15 14.04
C ASN A 135 32.25 -48.29 15.48
N ARG A 136 32.19 -47.26 16.30
CA ARG A 136 32.64 -47.28 17.69
C ARG A 136 31.56 -47.75 18.68
N ARG A 137 30.37 -48.11 18.20
CA ARG A 137 29.17 -48.45 19.02
C ARG A 137 28.75 -47.35 19.97
N GLU A 138 29.04 -46.10 19.63
CA GLU A 138 28.61 -44.90 20.35
C GLU A 138 27.17 -44.52 19.95
N LYS A 139 26.50 -43.79 20.83
CA LYS A 139 25.14 -43.32 20.58
C LYS A 139 25.14 -42.26 19.46
N ILE A 140 24.43 -42.52 18.38
CA ILE A 140 24.29 -41.56 17.29
C ILE A 140 23.40 -40.43 17.76
N THR A 141 23.81 -39.20 17.51
CA THR A 141 22.99 -38.03 17.68
C THR A 141 22.15 -37.89 16.41
N ASN A 142 20.85 -38.11 16.50
CA ASN A 142 19.90 -37.97 15.38
C ASN A 142 19.64 -36.49 15.11
N SER A 143 20.70 -35.71 14.82
CA SER A 143 20.57 -34.29 14.50
C SER A 143 20.32 -34.13 13.00
N LYS A 144 19.27 -33.39 12.65
CA LYS A 144 19.00 -33.03 11.26
C LYS A 144 20.10 -32.13 10.71
N THR A 145 20.49 -32.36 9.46
CA THR A 145 21.38 -31.45 8.75
C THR A 145 20.65 -30.15 8.37
N LYS A 146 21.40 -29.13 8.01
CA LYS A 146 20.79 -27.88 7.49
C LYS A 146 20.02 -28.12 6.20
N LEU A 147 20.48 -29.05 5.37
CA LEU A 147 19.75 -29.46 4.16
C LEU A 147 18.44 -30.19 4.49
N ASP A 148 18.42 -31.06 5.51
CA ASP A 148 17.17 -31.71 5.93
C ASP A 148 16.14 -30.70 6.42
N ILE A 149 16.58 -29.71 7.21
CA ILE A 149 15.71 -28.63 7.70
C ILE A 149 15.22 -27.77 6.53
N LEU A 150 16.12 -27.42 5.59
CA LEU A 150 15.77 -26.66 4.39
C LEU A 150 14.72 -27.39 3.57
N GLN A 151 14.92 -28.70 3.30
CA GLN A 151 13.99 -29.54 2.56
C GLN A 151 12.60 -29.53 3.20
N GLU A 152 12.52 -29.79 4.49
CA GLU A 152 11.25 -29.84 5.21
C GLU A 152 10.47 -28.51 5.14
N VAL A 153 11.16 -27.39 5.30
CA VAL A 153 10.53 -26.06 5.24
C VAL A 153 10.15 -25.71 3.81
N TRP A 154 11.02 -25.97 2.84
CA TRP A 154 10.77 -25.70 1.43
C TRP A 154 9.55 -26.47 0.90
N GLU A 155 9.45 -27.77 1.22
CA GLU A 155 8.31 -28.61 0.85
C GLU A 155 7.00 -28.18 1.55
N ARG A 156 7.08 -27.62 2.75
CA ARG A 156 5.93 -27.08 3.48
C ARG A 156 5.43 -25.78 2.85
N LEU A 157 6.35 -24.94 2.34
CA LEU A 157 6.01 -23.71 1.64
C LEU A 157 5.52 -23.95 0.21
N LEU A 158 5.97 -25.03 -0.42
CA LEU A 158 5.68 -25.43 -1.80
C LEU A 158 5.07 -26.85 -1.85
N PRO A 159 3.85 -27.07 -1.34
CA PRO A 159 3.29 -28.41 -1.08
C PRO A 159 3.06 -29.27 -2.33
N LEU A 160 3.10 -28.65 -3.52
CA LEU A 160 2.98 -29.39 -4.79
C LEU A 160 4.33 -29.90 -5.33
N LYS A 161 5.41 -29.70 -4.58
CA LYS A 161 6.77 -30.07 -4.97
C LYS A 161 7.48 -30.84 -3.86
N LYS A 162 8.41 -31.71 -4.26
CA LYS A 162 9.30 -32.44 -3.36
C LYS A 162 10.74 -32.29 -3.79
N LEU A 163 11.65 -32.15 -2.84
CA LEU A 163 13.08 -32.15 -3.06
C LEU A 163 13.65 -33.55 -2.83
N HIS A 164 14.48 -33.99 -3.74
CA HIS A 164 15.29 -35.22 -3.61
C HIS A 164 16.74 -34.81 -3.54
N ILE A 165 17.29 -34.83 -2.32
CA ILE A 165 18.66 -34.39 -2.05
C ILE A 165 19.53 -35.60 -1.83
N THR A 166 20.60 -35.71 -2.59
CA THR A 166 21.64 -36.72 -2.43
C THR A 166 22.94 -36.10 -1.88
N ALA A 167 24.02 -36.82 -1.91
CA ALA A 167 25.34 -36.30 -1.46
C ALA A 167 25.92 -35.21 -2.37
N ASP A 168 25.44 -35.10 -3.61
CA ASP A 168 26.01 -34.27 -4.66
C ASP A 168 25.02 -33.79 -5.72
N ASP A 169 23.71 -34.07 -5.55
CA ASP A 169 22.68 -33.63 -6.49
C ASP A 169 21.40 -33.22 -5.75
N ILE A 170 20.64 -32.32 -6.35
CA ILE A 170 19.32 -31.89 -5.92
C ILE A 170 18.37 -31.97 -7.11
N ARG A 171 17.30 -32.74 -6.96
CA ARG A 171 16.25 -32.90 -7.95
C ARG A 171 14.90 -32.54 -7.37
N VAL A 172 13.97 -32.22 -8.24
CA VAL A 172 12.60 -31.81 -7.87
C VAL A 172 11.59 -32.70 -8.57
N SER A 173 10.58 -33.17 -7.84
CA SER A 173 9.40 -33.82 -8.41
C SER A 173 8.11 -33.07 -8.07
N SER A 174 7.08 -33.25 -8.91
CA SER A 174 5.72 -32.75 -8.63
C SER A 174 4.93 -33.81 -7.87
N THR A 175 4.16 -33.41 -6.85
CA THR A 175 3.28 -34.31 -6.12
C THR A 175 1.96 -34.59 -6.83
N SER A 176 1.59 -33.78 -7.83
CA SER A 176 0.29 -33.84 -8.52
C SER A 176 0.30 -34.60 -9.84
N ILE A 177 1.47 -34.91 -10.39
CA ILE A 177 1.62 -35.59 -11.68
C ILE A 177 2.77 -36.59 -11.53
N GLU A 178 2.59 -37.84 -12.02
CA GLU A 178 3.70 -38.80 -12.21
C GLU A 178 4.65 -38.27 -13.32
N SER A 179 5.36 -37.20 -13.01
CA SER A 179 6.37 -36.61 -13.91
C SER A 179 7.75 -37.06 -13.46
N ALA A 180 8.64 -37.25 -14.43
CA ALA A 180 10.04 -37.49 -14.12
C ALA A 180 10.64 -36.35 -13.29
N ASP A 181 11.54 -36.68 -12.36
CA ASP A 181 12.30 -35.70 -11.59
C ASP A 181 13.14 -34.85 -12.56
N TYR A 182 13.19 -33.55 -12.29
CA TYR A 182 14.05 -32.61 -13.02
C TYR A 182 15.14 -32.04 -12.12
N SER A 183 16.20 -31.53 -12.70
CA SER A 183 17.32 -30.93 -11.96
C SER A 183 16.85 -29.66 -11.22
N ALA A 184 17.38 -29.40 -10.04
CA ALA A 184 17.14 -28.15 -9.34
C ALA A 184 17.58 -26.90 -10.13
N SER A 185 18.47 -27.05 -11.10
CA SER A 185 18.82 -25.96 -12.04
C SER A 185 17.65 -25.48 -12.90
N GLU A 186 16.61 -26.29 -13.06
CA GLU A 186 15.39 -26.00 -13.82
C GLU A 186 14.24 -25.46 -12.95
N MET A 187 14.47 -25.25 -11.65
CA MET A 187 13.51 -24.59 -10.75
C MET A 187 13.13 -23.20 -11.27
N SER A 188 11.89 -22.79 -11.02
CA SER A 188 11.46 -21.40 -11.23
C SER A 188 12.24 -20.42 -10.34
N ASP A 189 12.26 -19.13 -10.70
CA ASP A 189 12.95 -18.11 -9.91
C ASP A 189 12.42 -18.03 -8.48
N GLY A 190 11.10 -18.19 -8.27
CA GLY A 190 10.49 -18.22 -6.96
C GLY A 190 10.95 -19.43 -6.11
N GLU A 191 10.99 -20.62 -6.68
CA GLU A 191 11.49 -21.84 -6.02
C GLU A 191 12.96 -21.69 -5.61
N ARG A 192 13.79 -21.14 -6.50
CA ARG A 192 15.21 -20.86 -6.24
C ARG A 192 15.38 -19.77 -5.18
N ALA A 193 14.55 -18.72 -5.21
CA ALA A 193 14.62 -17.65 -4.22
C ALA A 193 14.30 -18.17 -2.80
N VAL A 194 13.25 -18.98 -2.64
CA VAL A 194 12.92 -19.63 -1.36
C VAL A 194 14.05 -20.51 -0.87
N PHE A 195 14.61 -21.37 -1.76
CA PHE A 195 15.74 -22.23 -1.42
C PHE A 195 16.96 -21.41 -0.98
N TYR A 196 17.31 -20.38 -1.75
CA TYR A 196 18.46 -19.52 -1.45
C TYR A 196 18.31 -18.80 -0.09
N ILE A 197 17.16 -18.17 0.16
CA ILE A 197 16.92 -17.45 1.41
C ILE A 197 17.00 -18.40 2.61
N LEU A 198 16.32 -19.55 2.56
CA LEU A 198 16.39 -20.56 3.62
C LEU A 198 17.83 -21.05 3.85
N GLY A 199 18.55 -21.33 2.76
CA GLY A 199 19.95 -21.73 2.84
C GLY A 199 20.85 -20.68 3.49
N GLN A 200 20.72 -19.41 3.10
CA GLN A 200 21.49 -18.29 3.68
C GLN A 200 21.18 -18.12 5.18
N VAL A 201 19.91 -18.19 5.55
CA VAL A 201 19.44 -18.07 6.95
C VAL A 201 20.03 -19.20 7.83
N LEU A 202 19.98 -20.44 7.33
CA LEU A 202 20.52 -21.60 8.04
C LEU A 202 22.07 -21.60 8.09
N SER A 203 22.72 -20.94 7.12
CA SER A 203 24.17 -20.84 7.05
C SER A 203 24.77 -19.74 7.92
N ALA A 204 23.97 -18.77 8.30
CA ALA A 204 24.41 -17.67 9.16
C ALA A 204 24.87 -18.14 10.55
N ASN A 205 25.82 -17.45 11.16
CA ASN A 205 26.31 -17.75 12.50
C ASN A 205 25.21 -17.57 13.56
N GLU A 206 25.37 -18.23 14.70
CA GLU A 206 24.46 -18.05 15.83
C GLU A 206 24.47 -16.59 16.32
N GLY A 207 23.28 -16.09 16.67
CA GLY A 207 23.12 -14.73 17.16
C GLY A 207 23.37 -13.63 16.12
N SER A 208 23.43 -13.97 14.82
CA SER A 208 23.62 -13.00 13.75
C SER A 208 22.45 -12.05 13.59
N ILE A 209 22.74 -10.87 13.08
CA ILE A 209 21.76 -9.93 12.56
C ILE A 209 21.61 -10.17 11.06
N LEU A 210 20.47 -10.71 10.66
CA LEU A 210 20.15 -11.03 9.28
C LEU A 210 19.55 -9.80 8.60
N ILE A 211 20.28 -9.21 7.66
CA ILE A 211 19.86 -8.03 6.91
C ILE A 211 19.34 -8.47 5.54
N PHE A 212 18.05 -8.30 5.30
CA PHE A 212 17.42 -8.60 4.03
C PHE A 212 17.13 -7.31 3.27
N ASP A 213 17.78 -7.16 2.13
CA ASP A 213 17.55 -6.04 1.22
C ASP A 213 16.60 -6.51 0.12
N GLU A 214 15.39 -5.92 0.06
CA GLU A 214 14.28 -6.29 -0.81
C GLU A 214 13.94 -7.80 -0.70
N PRO A 215 13.49 -8.28 0.46
CA PRO A 215 13.23 -9.71 0.70
C PRO A 215 12.14 -10.29 -0.18
N GLU A 216 11.23 -9.48 -0.67
CA GLU A 216 10.09 -9.85 -1.53
C GLU A 216 10.46 -10.17 -2.97
N LEU A 217 11.64 -9.80 -3.44
CA LEU A 217 12.03 -10.00 -4.83
C LEU A 217 12.02 -11.48 -5.22
N HIS A 218 11.37 -11.77 -6.33
CA HIS A 218 11.17 -13.10 -6.92
C HIS A 218 10.25 -14.04 -6.12
N ILE A 219 9.66 -13.62 -5.02
CA ILE A 219 8.78 -14.44 -4.20
C ILE A 219 7.31 -14.00 -4.41
N HIS A 220 6.45 -14.98 -4.67
CA HIS A 220 5.02 -14.70 -4.84
C HIS A 220 4.39 -14.26 -3.51
N LYS A 221 3.47 -13.29 -3.57
CA LYS A 221 2.81 -12.72 -2.38
C LYS A 221 2.12 -13.76 -1.48
N SER A 222 1.62 -14.86 -2.04
CA SER A 222 0.97 -15.93 -1.27
C SER A 222 1.93 -16.75 -0.39
N ILE A 223 3.23 -16.73 -0.68
CA ILE A 223 4.24 -17.54 0.01
C ILE A 223 5.04 -16.68 0.99
N ILE A 224 5.20 -15.40 0.70
CA ILE A 224 6.14 -14.54 1.41
C ILE A 224 5.89 -14.48 2.92
N SER A 225 4.64 -14.30 3.36
CA SER A 225 4.32 -14.23 4.79
C SER A 225 4.66 -15.53 5.52
N ASN A 226 4.29 -16.68 4.91
CA ASN A 226 4.58 -18.00 5.47
C ASN A 226 6.09 -18.27 5.52
N LEU A 227 6.85 -17.85 4.51
CA LEU A 227 8.31 -17.97 4.48
C LEU A 227 8.94 -17.26 5.68
N TRP A 228 8.51 -16.03 5.97
CA TRP A 228 9.06 -15.26 7.08
C TRP A 228 8.66 -15.83 8.44
N ASP A 229 7.44 -16.34 8.58
CA ASP A 229 7.00 -17.04 9.79
C ASP A 229 7.87 -18.28 10.08
N GLU A 230 8.23 -19.02 9.04
CA GLU A 230 9.13 -20.18 9.18
C GLU A 230 10.56 -19.75 9.49
N ILE A 231 11.09 -18.70 8.87
CA ILE A 231 12.44 -18.17 9.13
C ILE A 231 12.58 -17.70 10.57
N GLU A 232 11.61 -16.95 11.09
CA GLU A 232 11.60 -16.47 12.48
C GLU A 232 11.57 -17.63 13.48
N LYS A 233 10.80 -18.70 13.19
CA LYS A 233 10.77 -19.92 14.01
C LYS A 233 12.07 -20.70 13.96
N LEU A 234 12.74 -20.75 12.81
CA LEU A 234 14.00 -21.50 12.63
C LEU A 234 15.17 -20.87 13.36
N ARG A 235 15.19 -19.55 13.46
CA ARG A 235 16.34 -18.81 14.00
C ARG A 235 15.93 -17.80 15.09
N PRO A 236 15.34 -18.28 16.20
CA PRO A 236 14.98 -17.39 17.32
C PRO A 236 16.20 -16.73 18.00
N ASP A 237 17.39 -17.23 17.73
CA ASP A 237 18.66 -16.67 18.16
C ASP A 237 19.08 -15.42 17.38
N CYS A 238 18.60 -15.26 16.15
CA CYS A 238 18.95 -14.17 15.26
C CYS A 238 18.00 -12.98 15.40
N SER A 239 18.48 -11.79 15.03
CA SER A 239 17.65 -10.60 14.83
C SER A 239 17.41 -10.41 13.33
N PHE A 240 16.23 -9.96 12.94
CA PHE A 240 15.85 -9.80 11.54
C PHE A 240 15.67 -8.33 11.21
N LEU A 241 16.37 -7.85 10.19
CA LEU A 241 16.22 -6.52 9.65
C LEU A 241 15.82 -6.60 8.19
N MET A 242 14.60 -6.22 7.87
CA MET A 242 14.05 -6.21 6.53
C MET A 242 14.01 -4.79 5.98
N ILE A 243 14.56 -4.58 4.81
CA ILE A 243 14.57 -3.29 4.13
C ILE A 243 13.80 -3.47 2.82
N THR A 244 12.64 -2.84 2.69
CA THR A 244 11.69 -3.11 1.62
C THR A 244 11.07 -1.84 1.04
N HIS A 245 10.53 -1.93 -0.17
CA HIS A 245 9.61 -0.95 -0.73
C HIS A 245 8.16 -1.46 -0.78
N ASP A 246 7.93 -2.73 -0.45
CA ASP A 246 6.58 -3.32 -0.43
C ASP A 246 5.87 -3.00 0.88
N ILE A 247 4.97 -2.02 0.79
CA ILE A 247 4.17 -1.53 1.92
C ILE A 247 3.16 -2.59 2.37
N GLU A 248 2.60 -3.37 1.44
CA GLU A 248 1.61 -4.41 1.77
C GLU A 248 2.29 -5.52 2.56
N PHE A 249 3.50 -5.94 2.15
CA PHE A 249 4.29 -6.90 2.90
C PHE A 249 4.63 -6.37 4.30
N ALA A 250 5.14 -5.15 4.39
CA ALA A 250 5.49 -4.53 5.67
C ALA A 250 4.30 -4.42 6.63
N ALA A 251 3.11 -4.09 6.13
CA ALA A 251 1.89 -3.95 6.92
C ALA A 251 1.37 -5.29 7.50
N THR A 252 1.67 -6.41 6.85
CA THR A 252 1.23 -7.73 7.35
C THR A 252 2.09 -8.25 8.52
N ARG A 253 3.23 -7.61 8.83
CA ARG A 253 4.18 -8.06 9.85
C ARG A 253 4.05 -7.28 11.16
N VAL A 254 4.02 -8.00 12.28
CA VAL A 254 4.13 -7.40 13.62
C VAL A 254 5.61 -7.12 13.89
N ALA A 255 6.03 -5.89 13.72
CA ALA A 255 7.43 -5.49 13.81
C ALA A 255 7.56 -4.01 14.18
N LYS A 256 8.69 -3.59 14.73
CA LYS A 256 9.07 -2.17 14.75
C LYS A 256 9.31 -1.71 13.33
N LYS A 257 8.72 -0.59 12.94
CA LYS A 257 8.78 -0.09 11.56
C LYS A 257 9.36 1.30 11.51
N TYR A 258 10.23 1.50 10.54
CA TYR A 258 10.86 2.79 10.24
C TYR A 258 10.61 3.15 8.79
N VAL A 259 10.58 4.45 8.50
CA VAL A 259 10.48 4.95 7.12
C VAL A 259 11.72 5.75 6.76
N ILE A 260 12.25 5.51 5.55
CA ILE A 260 13.29 6.32 4.93
C ILE A 260 12.66 7.16 3.82
N ARG A 261 12.79 8.49 3.91
CA ARG A 261 12.31 9.41 2.88
C ARG A 261 13.40 9.79 1.90
N ASN A 262 14.61 10.05 2.40
CA ASN A 262 15.70 10.50 1.58
C ASN A 262 17.07 10.04 2.10
N TYR A 263 18.06 10.08 1.20
CA TYR A 263 19.47 9.84 1.51
C TYR A 263 20.29 11.06 1.09
N TYR A 264 21.25 11.44 1.91
CA TYR A 264 22.16 12.55 1.68
C TYR A 264 23.59 12.04 1.43
N SER A 265 24.39 12.73 0.62
CA SER A 265 25.71 12.28 0.18
C SER A 265 26.75 12.13 1.32
N ASP A 266 26.66 12.91 2.38
CA ASP A 266 27.26 12.59 3.67
C ASP A 266 26.41 11.51 4.30
N PRO A 267 26.92 10.29 4.55
CA PRO A 267 26.04 9.15 4.81
C PRO A 267 25.08 9.41 5.96
N ALA A 268 23.98 10.05 5.64
CA ALA A 268 22.89 10.37 6.53
C ALA A 268 21.55 10.12 5.84
N TRP A 269 20.54 9.79 6.63
CA TRP A 269 19.21 9.45 6.14
C TRP A 269 18.15 10.32 6.82
N ASP A 270 17.12 10.70 6.05
CA ASP A 270 15.86 11.14 6.64
C ASP A 270 15.09 9.88 7.02
N ILE A 271 15.28 9.42 8.25
CA ILE A 271 14.69 8.20 8.80
C ILE A 271 13.95 8.51 10.11
N SER A 272 12.78 7.88 10.29
CA SER A 272 12.00 7.99 11.54
C SER A 272 11.23 6.71 11.82
N GLU A 273 11.02 6.40 13.10
CA GLU A 273 10.11 5.34 13.54
C GLU A 273 8.67 5.70 13.15
N ILE A 274 7.88 4.70 12.72
CA ILE A 274 6.46 4.88 12.44
C ILE A 274 5.72 4.89 13.77
N PRO A 275 5.05 5.99 14.14
CA PRO A 275 4.35 6.11 15.41
C PRO A 275 3.06 5.31 15.42
N ASP A 276 2.62 4.91 16.60
CA ASP A 276 1.26 4.42 16.82
C ASP A 276 0.26 5.57 16.58
N SER A 277 -0.73 5.34 15.73
CA SER A 277 -1.76 6.33 15.41
C SER A 277 -3.12 5.67 15.16
N GLU A 278 -4.18 6.49 15.11
CA GLU A 278 -5.54 6.05 14.77
C GLU A 278 -5.71 5.68 13.29
N LEU A 279 -4.72 6.03 12.45
CA LEU A 279 -4.69 5.61 11.05
C LEU A 279 -4.23 4.15 10.95
N ASP A 280 -4.78 3.42 10.00
CA ASP A 280 -4.30 2.09 9.68
C ASP A 280 -2.84 2.13 9.20
N GLU A 281 -2.08 1.12 9.54
CA GLU A 281 -0.64 1.05 9.33
C GLU A 281 -0.24 1.14 7.84
N GLN A 282 -1.09 0.63 6.93
CA GLN A 282 -0.88 0.78 5.48
C GLN A 282 -0.96 2.24 5.06
N THR A 283 -1.97 2.95 5.58
CA THR A 283 -2.13 4.38 5.30
C THR A 283 -0.96 5.18 5.82
N ILE A 284 -0.49 4.94 7.06
CA ILE A 284 0.68 5.63 7.62
C ILE A 284 1.91 5.39 6.77
N THR A 285 2.14 4.16 6.38
CA THR A 285 3.30 3.78 5.58
C THR A 285 3.26 4.45 4.19
N LEU A 286 2.08 4.52 3.55
CA LEU A 286 1.87 5.24 2.30
C LEU A 286 2.15 6.73 2.47
N ILE A 287 1.65 7.34 3.54
CA ILE A 287 1.83 8.75 3.87
C ILE A 287 3.31 9.07 4.04
N LEU A 288 3.98 8.31 4.90
CA LEU A 288 5.38 8.53 5.23
C LEU A 288 6.33 8.21 4.06
N GLY A 289 5.97 7.24 3.21
CA GLY A 289 6.70 6.91 1.98
C GLY A 289 6.45 7.87 0.82
N SER A 290 5.42 8.72 0.92
CA SER A 290 5.08 9.70 -0.12
C SER A 290 5.94 10.96 0.01
N ARG A 291 6.42 11.46 -1.14
CA ARG A 291 7.08 12.78 -1.25
C ARG A 291 6.11 13.89 -1.66
N LYS A 292 4.84 13.53 -1.87
CA LYS A 292 3.78 14.43 -2.30
C LYS A 292 2.79 14.64 -1.16
N PRO A 293 2.06 15.74 -1.16
CA PRO A 293 0.93 15.94 -0.24
C PRO A 293 -0.12 14.83 -0.42
N ILE A 294 -0.91 14.58 0.61
CA ILE A 294 -1.86 13.49 0.68
C ILE A 294 -3.28 13.98 0.43
N LEU A 295 -3.97 13.36 -0.50
CA LEU A 295 -5.37 13.60 -0.77
C LEU A 295 -6.20 12.36 -0.42
N PHE A 296 -7.04 12.47 0.60
CA PHE A 296 -8.02 11.43 0.92
C PHE A 296 -9.31 11.66 0.13
N VAL A 297 -9.84 10.59 -0.47
CA VAL A 297 -11.07 10.64 -1.29
C VAL A 297 -12.00 9.49 -0.96
N GLU A 298 -13.32 9.66 -1.18
CA GLU A 298 -14.27 8.55 -1.07
C GLU A 298 -14.06 7.52 -2.19
N GLY A 299 -14.44 6.27 -1.93
CA GLY A 299 -14.43 5.18 -2.91
C GLY A 299 -13.35 4.13 -2.68
N ASP A 300 -13.23 3.21 -3.62
CA ASP A 300 -12.34 2.05 -3.59
C ASP A 300 -11.17 2.21 -4.57
N LYS A 301 -10.11 1.42 -4.37
CA LYS A 301 -8.87 1.44 -5.18
C LYS A 301 -9.09 1.24 -6.69
N THR A 302 -10.18 0.63 -7.12
CA THR A 302 -10.49 0.29 -8.52
C THR A 302 -11.63 1.12 -9.11
N SER A 303 -12.11 2.14 -8.39
CA SER A 303 -13.24 2.97 -8.85
C SER A 303 -12.82 3.97 -9.95
N LEU A 304 -13.78 4.38 -10.78
CA LEU A 304 -13.61 5.49 -11.72
C LEU A 304 -13.23 6.78 -10.98
N ASP A 305 -13.75 6.94 -9.77
CA ASP A 305 -13.55 8.08 -8.90
C ASP A 305 -12.08 8.21 -8.53
N MET A 306 -11.47 7.13 -8.07
CA MET A 306 -10.04 7.06 -7.74
C MET A 306 -9.16 7.46 -8.93
N GLU A 307 -9.44 6.91 -10.11
CA GLU A 307 -8.67 7.22 -11.31
C GLU A 307 -8.85 8.68 -11.74
N THR A 308 -10.07 9.22 -11.63
CA THR A 308 -10.36 10.62 -11.93
C THR A 308 -9.57 11.55 -11.01
N TYR A 309 -9.60 11.31 -9.70
CA TYR A 309 -8.83 12.12 -8.76
C TYR A 309 -7.33 12.01 -9.01
N ARG A 310 -6.82 10.81 -9.25
CA ARG A 310 -5.39 10.58 -9.53
C ARG A 310 -4.90 11.37 -10.76
N LEU A 311 -5.72 11.42 -11.82
CA LEU A 311 -5.38 12.15 -13.04
C LEU A 311 -5.56 13.67 -12.91
N CYS A 312 -6.55 14.10 -12.13
CA CYS A 312 -6.81 15.53 -11.92
C CYS A 312 -5.84 16.19 -10.94
N TYR A 313 -5.28 15.43 -9.97
CA TYR A 313 -4.35 15.91 -8.96
C TYR A 313 -3.02 15.15 -8.96
N PRO A 314 -2.25 15.19 -10.06
CA PRO A 314 -1.02 14.41 -10.22
C PRO A 314 0.09 14.79 -9.23
N GLU A 315 0.02 15.98 -8.65
CA GLU A 315 0.92 16.47 -7.60
C GLU A 315 0.59 15.93 -6.21
N TRP A 316 -0.54 15.24 -6.04
CA TRP A 316 -0.98 14.65 -4.79
C TRP A 316 -0.88 13.12 -4.82
N THR A 317 -0.61 12.52 -3.66
CA THR A 317 -0.81 11.08 -3.47
C THR A 317 -2.25 10.85 -3.05
N VAL A 318 -3.06 10.29 -3.95
CA VAL A 318 -4.48 10.04 -3.71
C VAL A 318 -4.68 8.72 -2.99
N ILE A 319 -5.35 8.76 -1.83
CA ILE A 319 -5.63 7.59 -0.99
C ILE A 319 -7.15 7.44 -0.85
N PRO A 320 -7.75 6.37 -1.39
CA PRO A 320 -9.17 6.12 -1.24
C PRO A 320 -9.50 5.68 0.18
N LYS A 321 -10.61 6.19 0.70
CA LYS A 321 -11.26 5.79 1.95
C LYS A 321 -12.72 5.45 1.64
N GLY A 322 -13.24 4.41 2.24
CA GLY A 322 -14.55 3.85 1.88
C GLY A 322 -15.71 4.84 1.92
N SER A 323 -15.81 5.63 3.00
CA SER A 323 -16.92 6.56 3.23
C SER A 323 -16.46 7.98 3.54
N CYS A 324 -17.38 8.96 3.45
CA CYS A 324 -17.10 10.33 3.85
C CYS A 324 -16.60 10.44 5.31
N LYS A 325 -17.11 9.61 6.22
CA LYS A 325 -16.66 9.58 7.61
C LYS A 325 -15.20 9.16 7.72
N ASP A 326 -14.80 8.14 6.94
CA ASP A 326 -13.43 7.66 6.94
C ASP A 326 -12.46 8.68 6.35
N VAL A 327 -12.90 9.46 5.34
CA VAL A 327 -12.13 10.60 4.80
C VAL A 327 -11.92 11.67 5.86
N ILE A 328 -13.01 12.08 6.55
CA ILE A 328 -12.95 13.09 7.60
C ILE A 328 -12.03 12.64 8.74
N GLN A 329 -12.18 11.40 9.19
CA GLN A 329 -11.34 10.85 10.24
C GLN A 329 -9.87 10.79 9.81
N ALA A 330 -9.57 10.36 8.57
CA ALA A 330 -8.21 10.27 8.07
C ALA A 330 -7.51 11.64 8.00
N VAL A 331 -8.22 12.70 7.55
CA VAL A 331 -7.70 14.07 7.55
C VAL A 331 -7.43 14.56 8.98
N SER A 332 -8.38 14.34 9.90
CA SER A 332 -8.24 14.75 11.31
C SER A 332 -7.09 14.03 11.99
N SER A 333 -6.97 12.71 11.80
CA SER A 333 -5.90 11.90 12.39
C SER A 333 -4.52 12.30 11.84
N LEU A 334 -4.40 12.62 10.54
CA LEU A 334 -3.13 13.07 9.97
C LEU A 334 -2.74 14.49 10.44
N ARG A 335 -3.70 15.37 10.66
CA ARG A 335 -3.45 16.69 11.26
C ARG A 335 -2.95 16.56 12.69
N LYS A 336 -3.60 15.72 13.50
CA LYS A 336 -3.16 15.42 14.87
C LYS A 336 -1.74 14.84 14.87
N LEU A 337 -1.44 13.93 13.94
CA LEU A 337 -0.10 13.37 13.78
C LEU A 337 0.94 14.45 13.45
N ASN A 338 0.60 15.45 12.63
CA ASN A 338 1.47 16.59 12.35
C ASN A 338 1.68 17.50 13.58
N GLU A 339 0.67 17.64 14.44
CA GLU A 339 0.78 18.39 15.70
C GLU A 339 1.69 17.66 16.69
N ASP A 340 1.52 16.33 16.82
CA ASP A 340 2.33 15.50 17.71
C ASP A 340 3.78 15.35 17.20
N MET A 341 3.98 15.39 15.87
CA MET A 341 5.26 15.27 15.21
C MET A 341 5.46 16.39 14.16
N PRO A 342 5.78 17.62 14.56
CA PRO A 342 5.92 18.77 13.65
C PRO A 342 6.96 18.58 12.53
N ILE A 343 7.93 17.69 12.74
CA ILE A 343 8.94 17.32 11.76
C ILE A 343 8.34 16.69 10.50
N LEU A 344 7.18 16.01 10.62
CA LEU A 344 6.55 15.37 9.48
C LEU A 344 5.96 16.38 8.49
N ASN A 345 5.34 17.44 8.99
CA ASN A 345 4.69 18.53 8.23
C ASN A 345 4.06 18.09 6.90
N ILE A 346 3.28 16.99 6.94
CA ILE A 346 2.72 16.39 5.75
C ILE A 346 1.44 17.13 5.40
N LYS A 347 1.45 17.84 4.26
CA LYS A 347 0.27 18.52 3.76
C LYS A 347 -0.80 17.50 3.40
N CYS A 348 -2.03 17.69 3.88
CA CYS A 348 -3.16 16.82 3.58
C CYS A 348 -4.44 17.59 3.31
N ALA A 349 -5.28 16.99 2.47
CA ALA A 349 -6.64 17.44 2.20
C ALA A 349 -7.58 16.24 2.05
N GLY A 350 -8.88 16.47 2.15
CA GLY A 350 -9.92 15.51 1.82
C GLY A 350 -10.85 16.05 0.74
N ILE A 351 -11.38 15.17 -0.11
CA ILE A 351 -12.53 15.49 -0.97
C ILE A 351 -13.62 14.48 -0.69
N ILE A 352 -14.84 15.00 -0.45
CA ILE A 352 -16.03 14.19 -0.21
C ILE A 352 -17.18 14.64 -1.10
N ASP A 353 -18.10 13.72 -1.35
CA ASP A 353 -19.33 14.00 -2.06
C ASP A 353 -20.20 15.01 -1.29
N ARG A 354 -21.02 15.78 -2.02
CA ARG A 354 -21.87 16.80 -1.39
C ARG A 354 -22.94 16.18 -0.53
N ASP A 355 -23.49 15.07 -0.95
CA ASP A 355 -24.66 14.46 -0.30
C ASP A 355 -25.77 15.48 -0.02
N THR A 356 -26.20 15.59 1.27
CA THR A 356 -27.26 16.50 1.73
C THR A 356 -26.75 17.67 2.57
N ARG A 357 -25.42 17.96 2.53
CA ARG A 357 -24.80 18.99 3.37
C ARG A 357 -25.27 20.38 3.00
N ASP A 358 -25.55 21.18 4.02
CA ASP A 358 -25.85 22.59 3.89
C ASP A 358 -24.57 23.46 3.85
N SER A 359 -24.76 24.78 3.62
CA SER A 359 -23.63 25.69 3.47
C SER A 359 -22.80 25.84 4.76
N SER A 360 -23.40 25.71 5.93
CA SER A 360 -22.69 25.84 7.21
C SER A 360 -21.80 24.64 7.48
N GLN A 361 -22.32 23.43 7.21
CA GLN A 361 -21.56 22.18 7.29
C GLN A 361 -20.40 22.15 6.30
N ILE A 362 -20.61 22.66 5.08
CA ILE A 362 -19.55 22.76 4.07
C ILE A 362 -18.43 23.69 4.56
N GLN A 363 -18.76 24.86 5.10
CA GLN A 363 -17.77 25.79 5.64
C GLN A 363 -16.97 25.20 6.80
N GLU A 364 -17.63 24.47 7.70
CA GLU A 364 -16.96 23.78 8.81
C GLU A 364 -15.94 22.76 8.29
N LEU A 365 -16.33 21.91 7.35
CA LEU A 365 -15.47 20.91 6.72
C LEU A 365 -14.31 21.54 5.95
N GLU A 366 -14.56 22.65 5.25
CA GLU A 366 -13.51 23.40 4.56
C GLU A 366 -12.47 23.98 5.53
N GLY A 367 -12.89 24.44 6.70
CA GLY A 367 -12.01 24.85 7.80
C GLY A 367 -11.12 23.69 8.29
N GLN A 368 -11.63 22.49 8.22
CA GLN A 368 -10.89 21.26 8.53
C GLN A 368 -10.04 20.73 7.35
N GLY A 369 -9.94 21.45 6.21
CA GLY A 369 -9.18 21.03 5.02
C GLY A 369 -9.85 19.95 4.20
N ILE A 370 -11.17 19.83 4.32
CA ILE A 370 -11.95 18.88 3.56
C ILE A 370 -12.79 19.67 2.56
N LYS A 371 -12.57 19.43 1.27
CA LYS A 371 -13.36 20.02 0.20
C LYS A 371 -14.59 19.18 -0.08
N VAL A 372 -15.72 19.83 -0.26
CA VAL A 372 -16.98 19.18 -0.60
C VAL A 372 -17.25 19.43 -2.09
N LEU A 373 -17.56 18.38 -2.85
CA LEU A 373 -17.92 18.52 -4.26
C LEU A 373 -19.15 19.44 -4.40
N ARG A 374 -19.21 20.19 -5.49
CA ARG A 374 -20.41 20.97 -5.84
C ARG A 374 -21.59 20.05 -6.19
N TYR A 375 -21.32 18.90 -6.77
CA TYR A 375 -22.30 17.92 -7.23
C TYR A 375 -22.56 16.84 -6.19
N SER A 376 -23.75 16.21 -6.25
CA SER A 376 -24.14 15.20 -5.25
C SER A 376 -23.17 14.05 -5.15
N GLU A 377 -22.70 13.55 -6.28
CA GLU A 377 -21.73 12.45 -6.40
C GLU A 377 -20.73 12.78 -7.51
N ILE A 378 -19.51 12.28 -7.42
CA ILE A 378 -18.49 12.50 -8.45
C ILE A 378 -18.92 11.93 -9.81
N GLU A 379 -19.65 10.82 -9.85
CA GLU A 379 -20.16 10.25 -11.10
C GLU A 379 -21.05 11.23 -11.89
N ASN A 380 -21.72 12.17 -11.21
CA ASN A 380 -22.57 13.19 -11.84
C ASN A 380 -21.79 14.16 -12.74
N ILE A 381 -20.51 14.34 -12.48
CA ILE A 381 -19.64 15.21 -13.29
C ILE A 381 -19.65 14.80 -14.76
N PHE A 382 -19.68 13.50 -15.03
CA PHE A 382 -19.68 12.98 -16.40
C PHE A 382 -20.99 13.23 -17.19
N SER A 383 -22.01 13.73 -16.51
CA SER A 383 -23.31 14.10 -17.11
C SER A 383 -23.47 15.61 -17.29
N LEU A 384 -22.50 16.43 -16.84
CA LEU A 384 -22.53 17.88 -16.96
C LEU A 384 -22.50 18.33 -18.43
N SER A 385 -23.19 19.42 -18.71
CA SER A 385 -23.30 20.01 -20.04
C SER A 385 -21.94 20.33 -20.68
N SER A 386 -20.96 20.76 -19.91
CA SER A 386 -19.60 21.04 -20.36
C SER A 386 -18.83 19.76 -20.68
N ILE A 387 -18.94 18.72 -19.87
CA ILE A 387 -18.25 17.45 -20.03
C ILE A 387 -18.83 16.64 -21.18
N THR A 388 -20.17 16.54 -21.24
CA THR A 388 -20.87 15.82 -22.33
C THR A 388 -20.62 16.46 -23.69
N LYS A 389 -20.51 17.79 -23.76
CA LYS A 389 -20.04 18.48 -24.96
C LYS A 389 -18.66 17.99 -25.40
N LYS A 390 -17.69 17.90 -24.46
CA LYS A 390 -16.34 17.41 -24.75
C LYS A 390 -16.32 15.97 -25.20
N VAL A 391 -17.12 15.12 -24.58
CA VAL A 391 -17.29 13.71 -24.99
C VAL A 391 -17.76 13.64 -26.43
N LEU A 392 -18.79 14.41 -26.82
CA LEU A 392 -19.31 14.45 -28.18
C LEU A 392 -18.29 15.00 -29.18
N GLU A 393 -17.54 16.05 -28.83
CA GLU A 393 -16.49 16.62 -29.69
C GLU A 393 -15.38 15.57 -29.96
N ILE A 394 -14.94 14.84 -28.95
CA ILE A 394 -13.93 13.77 -29.09
C ILE A 394 -14.47 12.62 -29.96
N TYR A 395 -15.76 12.35 -29.89
CA TYR A 395 -16.42 11.33 -30.72
C TYR A 395 -16.65 11.78 -32.19
N GLY A 396 -16.25 13.01 -32.53
CA GLY A 396 -16.27 13.55 -33.88
C GLY A 396 -17.54 14.32 -34.25
N PHE A 397 -18.40 14.65 -33.28
CA PHE A 397 -19.56 15.54 -33.56
C PHE A 397 -19.09 16.99 -33.64
N THR A 398 -19.48 17.69 -34.72
CA THR A 398 -19.15 19.11 -34.98
C THR A 398 -20.34 19.89 -35.51
N GLY A 399 -20.31 21.23 -35.41
CA GLY A 399 -21.33 22.12 -35.95
C GLY A 399 -22.75 21.77 -35.47
N ASP A 400 -23.73 21.81 -36.36
CA ASP A 400 -25.15 21.57 -36.05
C ASP A 400 -25.41 20.16 -35.51
N LYS A 401 -24.61 19.16 -35.92
CA LYS A 401 -24.72 17.79 -35.39
C LYS A 401 -24.37 17.73 -33.90
N LEU A 402 -23.37 18.47 -33.46
CA LEU A 402 -23.00 18.58 -32.05
C LEU A 402 -24.11 19.25 -31.25
N ILE A 403 -24.64 20.36 -31.75
CA ILE A 403 -25.72 21.11 -31.10
C ILE A 403 -26.97 20.22 -30.95
N ASN A 404 -27.41 19.58 -32.03
CA ASN A 404 -28.57 18.70 -32.02
C ASN A 404 -28.39 17.50 -31.06
N LYS A 405 -27.22 16.85 -31.08
CA LYS A 405 -26.95 15.71 -30.20
C LYS A 405 -26.89 16.12 -28.73
N LYS A 406 -26.34 17.28 -28.44
CA LYS A 406 -26.30 17.86 -27.08
C LYS A 406 -27.72 18.16 -26.59
N GLU A 407 -28.58 18.76 -27.44
CA GLU A 407 -29.96 19.07 -27.07
C GLU A 407 -30.79 17.79 -26.88
N GLN A 408 -30.60 16.81 -27.76
CA GLN A 408 -31.21 15.48 -27.61
C GLN A 408 -30.82 14.86 -26.26
N PHE A 409 -29.51 14.85 -25.92
CA PHE A 409 -29.01 14.33 -24.64
C PHE A 409 -29.68 15.03 -23.46
N LYS A 410 -29.74 16.37 -23.50
CA LYS A 410 -30.37 17.20 -22.46
C LYS A 410 -31.82 16.80 -22.23
N VAL A 411 -32.60 16.71 -23.30
CA VAL A 411 -34.04 16.36 -23.25
C VAL A 411 -34.23 14.92 -22.74
N GLU A 412 -33.48 13.96 -23.26
CA GLU A 412 -33.61 12.56 -22.85
C GLU A 412 -33.18 12.33 -21.38
N LEU A 413 -32.11 12.97 -20.95
CA LEU A 413 -31.63 12.87 -19.55
C LEU A 413 -32.65 13.51 -18.59
N LEU A 414 -33.15 14.70 -18.94
CA LEU A 414 -34.16 15.39 -18.15
C LEU A 414 -35.46 14.58 -18.05
N ASN A 415 -35.92 13.98 -19.14
CA ASN A 415 -37.11 13.11 -19.14
C ASN A 415 -36.86 11.85 -18.27
N HIS A 416 -35.68 11.27 -18.34
CA HIS A 416 -35.31 10.15 -17.46
C HIS A 416 -35.40 10.56 -15.98
N ILE A 417 -34.80 11.70 -15.60
CA ILE A 417 -34.82 12.19 -14.20
C ILE A 417 -36.25 12.53 -13.79
N LYS A 418 -37.07 13.16 -14.65
CA LYS A 418 -38.49 13.42 -14.39
C LYS A 418 -39.26 12.13 -14.10
N ASN A 419 -39.05 11.09 -14.91
CA ASN A 419 -39.72 9.80 -14.70
C ASN A 419 -39.25 9.11 -13.39
N GLU A 420 -37.98 9.23 -13.03
CA GLU A 420 -37.46 8.72 -11.77
C GLU A 420 -37.91 9.55 -10.55
N LEU A 421 -38.25 10.81 -10.73
CA LEU A 421 -38.80 11.71 -9.73
C LEU A 421 -40.34 11.87 -9.84
N SER A 422 -41.04 10.93 -10.48
CA SER A 422 -42.52 10.91 -10.48
C SER A 422 -43.07 10.77 -9.05
N ASP A 423 -44.28 11.30 -8.81
CA ASP A 423 -44.86 11.63 -7.49
C ASP A 423 -44.45 10.78 -6.28
N ASN A 424 -44.63 9.46 -6.32
CA ASN A 424 -44.29 8.58 -5.19
C ASN A 424 -42.78 8.39 -5.00
N LYS A 425 -41.97 8.53 -6.04
CA LYS A 425 -40.50 8.40 -5.96
C LYS A 425 -39.87 9.71 -5.52
N LEU A 426 -40.43 10.87 -5.96
CA LEU A 426 -39.99 12.17 -5.46
C LEU A 426 -40.17 12.28 -3.96
N GLU A 427 -41.29 11.83 -3.41
CA GLU A 427 -41.49 11.83 -1.97
C GLU A 427 -40.46 10.98 -1.24
N LYS A 428 -40.19 9.76 -1.69
CA LYS A 428 -39.17 8.89 -1.11
C LYS A 428 -37.77 9.54 -1.16
N PHE A 429 -37.45 10.18 -2.28
CA PHE A 429 -36.18 10.88 -2.47
C PHE A 429 -36.04 12.06 -1.47
N VAL A 430 -37.08 12.88 -1.37
CA VAL A 430 -37.12 14.01 -0.43
C VAL A 430 -37.07 13.53 1.01
N VAL A 431 -37.87 12.53 1.39
CA VAL A 431 -37.90 11.96 2.74
C VAL A 431 -36.51 11.44 3.14
N LYS A 432 -35.81 10.71 2.27
CA LYS A 432 -34.44 10.23 2.55
C LYS A 432 -33.47 11.39 2.87
N ARG A 433 -33.57 12.50 2.17
CA ARG A 433 -32.73 13.68 2.41
C ARG A 433 -33.12 14.42 3.67
N ILE A 434 -34.40 14.58 3.91
CA ILE A 434 -34.91 15.21 5.14
C ILE A 434 -34.54 14.37 6.35
N HIS A 435 -34.60 13.07 6.30
CA HIS A 435 -34.17 12.18 7.37
C HIS A 435 -32.71 12.45 7.79
N ARG A 436 -31.78 12.57 6.84
CA ARG A 436 -30.39 12.93 7.14
C ARG A 436 -30.26 14.34 7.75
N ARG A 437 -31.07 15.30 7.28
CA ARG A 437 -31.09 16.66 7.82
C ARG A 437 -31.65 16.70 9.27
N ILE A 438 -32.64 15.84 9.56
CA ILE A 438 -33.16 15.63 10.92
C ILE A 438 -32.08 15.07 11.84
N ASP A 439 -31.38 14.01 11.40
CA ASP A 439 -30.30 13.40 12.19
C ASP A 439 -29.20 14.41 12.52
N THR A 440 -28.82 15.25 11.56
CA THR A 440 -27.85 16.32 11.78
C THR A 440 -28.38 17.37 12.74
N TYR A 441 -29.64 17.80 12.61
CA TYR A 441 -30.25 18.77 13.49
C TYR A 441 -30.28 18.28 14.93
N LEU A 442 -30.70 17.03 15.15
CA LEU A 442 -30.76 16.43 16.48
C LEU A 442 -29.39 16.30 17.14
N LYS A 443 -28.34 16.01 16.38
CA LYS A 443 -26.95 15.94 16.89
C LYS A 443 -26.41 17.30 17.30
N ASN A 444 -26.89 18.38 16.68
CA ASN A 444 -26.43 19.74 16.91
C ASN A 444 -27.28 20.49 17.93
N ILE A 445 -28.26 19.87 18.59
CA ILE A 445 -28.99 20.47 19.69
C ILE A 445 -28.01 20.73 20.85
N ASP A 446 -27.71 21.98 21.11
CA ASP A 446 -26.84 22.34 22.22
C ASP A 446 -27.58 22.17 23.58
N LEU A 447 -27.20 21.14 24.32
CA LEU A 447 -27.69 20.85 25.65
C LEU A 447 -26.72 21.27 26.77
N SER A 448 -25.57 21.88 26.43
CA SER A 448 -24.49 22.20 27.37
C SER A 448 -24.91 23.21 28.45
N ASN A 449 -25.90 24.06 28.16
CA ASN A 449 -26.39 25.08 29.08
C ASN A 449 -27.52 24.61 30.03
N ALA A 450 -27.92 23.34 29.96
CA ALA A 450 -28.92 22.78 30.86
C ALA A 450 -28.29 22.46 32.24
N GLN A 451 -28.80 23.09 33.30
CA GLN A 451 -28.23 22.94 34.65
C GLN A 451 -28.67 21.63 35.34
N ASN A 452 -29.75 21.01 34.87
CA ASN A 452 -30.30 19.78 35.43
C ASN A 452 -31.05 18.95 34.36
N SER A 453 -31.38 17.71 34.68
CA SER A 453 -32.06 16.76 33.78
C SER A 453 -33.46 17.22 33.35
N TYR A 454 -34.14 18.01 34.16
CA TYR A 454 -35.46 18.57 33.84
C TYR A 454 -35.37 19.62 32.74
N GLU A 455 -34.45 20.58 32.87
CA GLU A 455 -34.19 21.61 31.87
C GLU A 455 -33.70 20.99 30.53
N MET A 456 -32.80 20.01 30.63
CA MET A 456 -32.32 19.26 29.47
C MET A 456 -33.48 18.59 28.73
N LYS A 457 -34.38 17.92 29.45
CA LYS A 457 -35.56 17.26 28.88
C LYS A 457 -36.50 18.28 28.23
N HIS A 458 -36.78 19.40 28.89
CA HIS A 458 -37.66 20.45 28.36
C HIS A 458 -37.11 21.10 27.12
N LYS A 459 -35.80 21.40 27.07
CA LYS A 459 -35.13 21.95 25.92
C LYS A 459 -35.17 20.98 24.73
N LEU A 460 -34.86 19.70 24.98
CA LEU A 460 -34.94 18.67 23.95
C LEU A 460 -36.35 18.52 23.36
N ILE A 461 -37.38 18.47 24.21
CA ILE A 461 -38.77 18.37 23.77
C ILE A 461 -39.17 19.62 22.95
N SER A 462 -38.79 20.81 23.37
CA SER A 462 -39.07 22.06 22.65
C SER A 462 -38.43 22.04 21.24
N GLU A 463 -37.15 21.66 21.14
CA GLU A 463 -36.44 21.59 19.84
C GLU A 463 -37.01 20.50 18.91
N VAL A 464 -37.38 19.34 19.45
CA VAL A 464 -38.00 18.27 18.69
C VAL A 464 -39.41 18.64 18.22
N SER A 465 -40.20 19.32 19.07
CA SER A 465 -41.53 19.83 18.70
C SER A 465 -41.44 20.89 17.59
N ALA A 466 -40.53 21.85 17.71
CA ALA A 466 -40.27 22.85 16.68
C ALA A 466 -39.82 22.24 15.35
N LEU A 467 -39.01 21.17 15.43
CA LEU A 467 -38.60 20.41 14.27
C LEU A 467 -39.78 19.73 13.57
N ALA A 468 -40.64 19.05 14.33
CA ALA A 468 -41.79 18.32 13.82
C ALA A 468 -42.89 19.24 13.24
N ASP A 469 -43.17 20.34 13.93
CA ASP A 469 -44.32 21.21 13.64
C ASP A 469 -44.06 22.14 12.43
N SER A 470 -42.83 22.61 12.25
CA SER A 470 -42.54 23.63 11.23
C SER A 470 -41.38 23.27 10.30
N LYS A 471 -40.22 22.97 10.84
CA LYS A 471 -38.97 22.84 10.05
C LYS A 471 -39.00 21.71 9.03
N ILE A 472 -39.56 20.55 9.34
CA ILE A 472 -39.66 19.42 8.40
C ILE A 472 -40.50 19.81 7.19
N ASN A 473 -41.65 20.42 7.38
CA ASN A 473 -42.53 20.82 6.28
C ASN A 473 -41.89 21.92 5.41
N GLU A 474 -41.19 22.86 6.02
CA GLU A 474 -40.42 23.89 5.32
C GLU A 474 -39.33 23.25 4.43
N TRP A 475 -38.53 22.37 4.99
CA TRP A 475 -37.47 21.68 4.27
C TRP A 475 -38.00 20.81 3.11
N ILE A 476 -39.12 20.11 3.31
CA ILE A 476 -39.78 19.34 2.25
C ILE A 476 -40.20 20.27 1.11
N SER A 477 -40.84 21.38 1.44
CA SER A 477 -41.32 22.36 0.47
C SER A 477 -40.16 23.02 -0.29
N GLU A 478 -39.12 23.44 0.42
CA GLU A 478 -37.91 24.00 -0.14
C GLU A 478 -37.26 23.04 -1.16
N MET A 479 -37.12 21.77 -0.77
CA MET A 479 -36.49 20.76 -1.63
C MET A 479 -37.32 20.47 -2.87
N LYS A 480 -38.63 20.27 -2.72
CA LYS A 480 -39.56 20.06 -3.85
C LYS A 480 -39.54 21.24 -4.82
N ASN A 481 -39.60 22.48 -4.28
CA ASN A 481 -39.54 23.67 -5.10
C ASN A 481 -38.22 23.84 -5.83
N LYS A 482 -37.12 23.52 -5.20
CA LYS A 482 -35.80 23.56 -5.82
C LYS A 482 -35.68 22.57 -6.97
N ILE A 483 -36.09 21.34 -6.77
CA ILE A 483 -36.12 20.31 -7.83
C ILE A 483 -37.02 20.73 -8.98
N GLN A 484 -38.25 21.17 -8.68
CA GLN A 484 -39.21 21.61 -9.69
C GLN A 484 -38.67 22.78 -10.51
N LYS A 485 -38.09 23.78 -9.87
CA LYS A 485 -37.45 24.91 -10.56
C LYS A 485 -36.32 24.50 -11.49
N CYS A 486 -35.47 23.56 -11.10
CA CYS A 486 -34.45 23.03 -12.01
C CYS A 486 -35.05 22.30 -13.21
N ILE A 487 -36.15 21.57 -13.00
CA ILE A 487 -36.88 20.86 -14.08
C ILE A 487 -37.52 21.86 -15.03
N ASP A 488 -38.20 22.87 -14.52
CA ASP A 488 -38.92 23.87 -15.35
C ASP A 488 -37.96 24.74 -16.15
N ASN A 489 -36.83 25.10 -15.57
CA ASN A 489 -35.75 25.85 -16.23
C ASN A 489 -34.87 24.96 -17.13
N GLN A 490 -35.11 23.66 -17.15
CA GLN A 490 -34.27 22.67 -17.86
C GLN A 490 -32.79 22.77 -17.49
N ASP A 491 -32.49 23.10 -16.22
CA ASP A 491 -31.16 23.26 -15.69
C ASP A 491 -30.67 21.92 -15.10
N ILE A 492 -30.07 21.10 -15.98
CA ILE A 492 -29.54 19.80 -15.59
C ILE A 492 -28.34 19.95 -14.65
N ASP A 493 -27.45 20.91 -14.91
CA ASP A 493 -26.22 21.05 -14.15
C ASP A 493 -26.53 21.40 -12.67
N GLU A 494 -27.54 22.28 -12.41
CA GLU A 494 -27.99 22.54 -11.04
C GLU A 494 -28.78 21.37 -10.45
N LEU A 495 -29.53 20.63 -11.27
CA LEU A 495 -30.23 19.42 -10.82
C LEU A 495 -29.25 18.34 -10.35
N LEU A 496 -28.09 18.18 -11.02
CA LEU A 496 -27.03 17.24 -10.66
C LEU A 496 -26.32 17.59 -9.35
N CYS A 497 -26.46 18.82 -8.84
CA CYS A 497 -26.02 19.21 -7.50
C CYS A 497 -26.89 18.59 -6.40
N ILE A 498 -28.10 18.15 -6.75
CA ILE A 498 -29.08 17.65 -5.80
C ILE A 498 -29.38 16.16 -6.05
N TYR A 499 -29.37 15.72 -7.30
CA TYR A 499 -29.85 14.41 -7.72
C TYR A 499 -28.79 13.33 -7.48
N GLU A 500 -29.13 12.34 -6.65
CA GLU A 500 -28.31 11.16 -6.35
C GLU A 500 -28.87 9.95 -7.09
N ASN A 501 -28.13 9.37 -8.02
CA ASN A 501 -28.51 8.13 -8.65
C ASN A 501 -27.30 7.40 -9.26
N LYS A 502 -26.86 6.32 -8.62
CA LYS A 502 -25.76 5.46 -9.11
C LYS A 502 -25.98 4.87 -10.51
N GLY A 503 -27.22 4.91 -11.02
CA GLY A 503 -27.59 4.51 -12.38
C GLY A 503 -27.36 5.59 -13.44
N LEU A 504 -27.13 6.84 -13.04
CA LEU A 504 -27.08 7.99 -13.95
C LEU A 504 -25.98 7.87 -14.99
N LEU A 505 -24.79 7.42 -14.59
CA LEU A 505 -23.68 7.20 -15.52
C LEU A 505 -24.01 6.17 -16.60
N ALA A 506 -24.75 5.10 -16.26
CA ALA A 506 -25.22 4.11 -17.24
C ALA A 506 -26.19 4.73 -18.24
N LYS A 507 -27.08 5.59 -17.76
CA LYS A 507 -28.03 6.31 -18.62
C LYS A 507 -27.33 7.32 -19.52
N THR A 508 -26.37 8.06 -18.99
CA THR A 508 -25.53 8.99 -19.76
C THR A 508 -24.77 8.25 -20.86
N ALA A 509 -24.15 7.10 -20.56
CA ALA A 509 -23.48 6.27 -21.55
C ALA A 509 -24.41 5.82 -22.68
N SER A 510 -25.60 5.37 -22.31
CA SER A 510 -26.63 4.92 -23.28
C SER A 510 -27.12 6.04 -24.21
N ILE A 511 -27.39 7.22 -23.66
CA ILE A 511 -27.93 8.37 -24.47
C ILE A 511 -26.83 8.98 -25.36
N LEU A 512 -25.63 9.19 -24.79
CA LEU A 512 -24.54 9.84 -25.53
C LEU A 512 -24.00 8.98 -26.66
N LEU A 513 -23.66 7.73 -26.34
CA LEU A 513 -22.85 6.89 -27.21
C LEU A 513 -23.46 5.52 -27.51
N CYS A 514 -24.71 5.26 -27.09
CA CYS A 514 -25.39 3.98 -27.25
C CYS A 514 -24.56 2.79 -26.72
N THR A 515 -23.88 2.96 -25.60
CA THR A 515 -22.95 1.98 -25.04
C THR A 515 -23.28 1.61 -23.59
N SER A 516 -22.64 0.56 -23.06
CA SER A 516 -22.77 0.13 -21.66
C SER A 516 -22.01 1.04 -20.70
N LYS A 517 -22.39 1.03 -19.39
CA LYS A 517 -21.66 1.74 -18.32
C LYS A 517 -20.19 1.34 -18.29
N SER A 518 -19.86 0.06 -18.45
CA SER A 518 -18.47 -0.44 -18.40
C SER A 518 -17.66 0.11 -19.57
N ASN A 519 -18.13 -0.05 -20.79
CA ASN A 519 -17.42 0.44 -21.97
C ASN A 519 -17.23 1.95 -21.93
N PHE A 520 -18.22 2.69 -21.41
CA PHE A 520 -18.11 4.14 -21.26
C PHE A 520 -17.07 4.53 -20.22
N LYS A 521 -17.01 3.84 -19.08
CA LYS A 521 -15.97 4.04 -18.06
C LYS A 521 -14.57 3.81 -18.65
N ASP A 522 -14.38 2.69 -19.33
CA ASP A 522 -13.10 2.34 -19.95
C ASP A 522 -12.68 3.38 -20.98
N TRP A 523 -13.63 3.83 -21.80
CA TRP A 523 -13.40 4.89 -22.78
C TRP A 523 -13.04 6.23 -22.12
N LEU A 524 -13.77 6.64 -21.07
CA LEU A 524 -13.46 7.86 -20.32
C LEU A 524 -12.04 7.80 -19.74
N MET A 525 -11.65 6.69 -19.12
CA MET A 525 -10.32 6.51 -18.57
C MET A 525 -9.24 6.62 -19.65
N LEU A 526 -9.44 5.99 -20.80
CA LEU A 526 -8.53 6.10 -21.93
C LEU A 526 -8.38 7.55 -22.41
N GLN A 527 -9.49 8.27 -22.57
CA GLN A 527 -9.47 9.67 -23.04
C GLN A 527 -8.84 10.63 -22.01
N MET A 528 -9.05 10.40 -20.71
CA MET A 528 -8.41 11.19 -19.66
C MET A 528 -6.88 11.00 -19.61
N ARG A 529 -6.36 9.83 -19.99
CA ARG A 529 -4.93 9.51 -20.01
C ARG A 529 -4.18 10.07 -21.23
N VAL A 530 -4.90 10.54 -22.25
CA VAL A 530 -4.25 11.16 -23.43
C VAL A 530 -3.47 12.42 -22.99
N PRO A 531 -2.23 12.61 -23.45
CA PRO A 531 -1.46 13.82 -23.13
C PRO A 531 -2.24 15.09 -23.53
N ASN A 532 -2.32 16.06 -22.64
CA ASN A 532 -3.08 17.31 -22.82
C ASN A 532 -4.57 17.12 -23.11
N SER A 533 -5.18 16.08 -22.55
CA SER A 533 -6.59 15.76 -22.73
C SER A 533 -7.50 16.95 -22.42
N SER A 534 -8.27 17.39 -23.42
CA SER A 534 -9.27 18.44 -23.23
C SER A 534 -10.43 17.99 -22.33
N LEU A 535 -10.71 16.69 -22.29
CA LEU A 535 -11.67 16.09 -21.37
C LEU A 535 -11.18 16.21 -19.91
N LEU A 536 -9.94 15.82 -19.65
CA LEU A 536 -9.34 15.93 -18.33
C LEU A 536 -9.30 17.37 -17.82
N GLN A 537 -8.94 18.32 -18.68
CA GLN A 537 -8.96 19.75 -18.35
C GLN A 537 -10.35 20.24 -17.97
N SER A 538 -11.38 19.81 -18.72
CA SER A 538 -12.78 20.15 -18.42
C SER A 538 -13.26 19.54 -17.10
N ILE A 539 -12.83 18.31 -16.78
CA ILE A 539 -13.15 17.65 -15.50
C ILE A 539 -12.42 18.39 -14.36
N LYS A 540 -11.14 18.72 -14.53
CA LYS A 540 -10.35 19.44 -13.53
C LYS A 540 -10.96 20.81 -13.20
N ALA A 541 -11.53 21.50 -14.19
CA ALA A 541 -12.17 22.80 -14.01
C ALA A 541 -13.46 22.77 -13.15
N VAL A 542 -14.10 21.61 -12.99
CA VAL A 542 -15.31 21.46 -12.17
C VAL A 542 -15.05 20.80 -10.80
N LEU A 543 -13.83 20.35 -10.57
CA LEU A 543 -13.37 19.82 -9.28
C LEU A 543 -12.82 20.94 -8.37
N PRO A 544 -12.83 20.75 -7.05
CA PRO A 544 -12.30 21.74 -6.10
C PRO A 544 -10.81 22.02 -6.31
N GLU A 545 -10.38 23.26 -6.16
CA GLU A 545 -8.97 23.60 -6.09
C GLU A 545 -8.40 23.22 -4.71
N LEU A 546 -7.25 22.57 -4.72
CA LEU A 546 -6.49 22.19 -3.53
C LEU A 546 -5.30 23.14 -3.37
N SER A 547 -5.30 23.88 -2.28
CA SER A 547 -4.26 24.87 -1.96
C SER A 547 -3.07 24.21 -1.24
#